data_d62d1903bf6f32e8a8c6216ead8a1739
#
_entry.id   d62d1903bf6f32e8a8c6216ead8a1739
#
_cell.length_a   1.000
_cell.length_b   1.000
_cell.length_c   1.000
_cell.angle_alpha   90.00
_cell.angle_beta   90.00
_cell.angle_gamma   90.00
#
_symmetry.space_group_name_H-M   'P 1'
#
loop_
_entity.id
_entity.type
_entity.pdbx_description
1 polymer ?
#
loop_
_entity_poly.entity_id
_entity_poly.type
_entity_poly.pdbx_seq_one_letter_code
_entity_poly.pdbx_strand_id
1 'polypeptide(L)'
;IEWKDVIEEKGAWDTLIWMGALMSLAGALNKLGLISWFAKIVGGALVGVSWWVALGILLIAYMYSHYAFASLSAHVTAMYAAFLAVALAAGAPPFLAAMGLGVISGLMGGITHYATGPAPIYFGAGYIPQGTWWKLGFIMSVSNMIIFIGLGGLWWKILGLW
;
A
#
# COMPACT_ATOMS: atom_id res chain seq x y z
N ILE A 1 -4.02 -30.49 -21.06
CA ILE A 1 -3.47 -30.25 -19.70
C ILE A 1 -3.87 -31.45 -18.86
N GLU A 2 -2.90 -32.18 -18.35
CA GLU A 2 -3.08 -33.27 -17.43
C GLU A 2 -2.83 -32.81 -16.00
N TRP A 3 -3.32 -33.58 -15.00
CA TRP A 3 -3.06 -33.27 -13.59
C TRP A 3 -1.58 -33.23 -13.23
N LYS A 4 -0.78 -34.01 -13.95
CA LYS A 4 0.67 -34.04 -13.83
C LYS A 4 1.30 -32.68 -14.17
N ASP A 5 0.85 -31.99 -15.22
CA ASP A 5 1.34 -30.67 -15.63
C ASP A 5 1.12 -29.63 -14.53
N VAL A 6 0.00 -29.73 -13.80
CA VAL A 6 -0.32 -28.84 -12.68
C VAL A 6 0.61 -29.11 -11.49
N ILE A 7 0.88 -30.37 -11.15
CA ILE A 7 1.73 -30.73 -10.00
C ILE A 7 3.20 -30.39 -10.28
N GLU A 8 3.67 -30.52 -11.51
CA GLU A 8 5.05 -30.27 -11.91
C GLU A 8 5.38 -28.76 -12.03
N GLU A 9 4.36 -27.88 -12.03
CA GLU A 9 4.58 -26.41 -12.09
C GLU A 9 5.01 -25.85 -10.71
N LYS A 10 6.28 -26.07 -10.38
CA LYS A 10 6.86 -25.71 -9.08
C LYS A 10 6.74 -24.22 -8.77
N GLY A 11 6.89 -23.34 -9.78
CA GLY A 11 6.77 -21.89 -9.58
C GLY A 11 5.39 -21.45 -9.12
N ALA A 12 4.33 -22.10 -9.61
CA ALA A 12 2.96 -21.84 -9.17
C ALA A 12 2.74 -22.29 -7.73
N TRP A 13 3.24 -23.46 -7.35
CA TRP A 13 3.13 -23.97 -5.97
C TRP A 13 3.94 -23.13 -4.98
N ASP A 14 5.16 -22.74 -5.31
CA ASP A 14 5.95 -21.82 -4.49
C ASP A 14 5.19 -20.51 -4.26
N THR A 15 4.68 -19.91 -5.32
CA THR A 15 3.90 -18.67 -5.23
C THR A 15 2.66 -18.85 -4.34
N LEU A 16 1.91 -19.93 -4.51
CA LEU A 16 0.72 -20.21 -3.70
C LEU A 16 1.06 -20.32 -2.21
N ILE A 17 2.13 -21.03 -1.88
CA ILE A 17 2.52 -21.28 -0.48
C ILE A 17 2.97 -19.99 0.20
N TRP A 18 3.98 -19.29 -0.35
CA TRP A 18 4.50 -18.11 0.34
C TRP A 18 3.51 -16.93 0.33
N MET A 19 2.77 -16.74 -0.77
CA MET A 19 1.74 -15.70 -0.84
C MET A 19 0.59 -15.98 0.13
N GLY A 20 0.12 -17.22 0.19
CA GLY A 20 -0.91 -17.65 1.15
C GLY A 20 -0.47 -17.46 2.60
N ALA A 21 0.79 -17.77 2.90
CA ALA A 21 1.37 -17.56 4.24
C ALA A 21 1.43 -16.07 4.59
N LEU A 22 1.89 -15.19 3.68
CA LEU A 22 1.93 -13.74 3.90
C LEU A 22 0.53 -13.13 4.08
N MET A 23 -0.45 -13.56 3.27
CA MET A 23 -1.84 -13.09 3.42
C MET A 23 -2.45 -13.52 4.75
N SER A 24 -2.19 -14.75 5.18
CA SER A 24 -2.66 -15.26 6.47
C SER A 24 -2.01 -14.51 7.64
N LEU A 25 -0.71 -14.23 7.55
CA LEU A 25 0.02 -13.44 8.55
C LEU A 25 -0.54 -12.01 8.65
N ALA A 26 -0.74 -11.33 7.53
CA ALA A 26 -1.35 -9.98 7.50
C ALA A 26 -2.74 -9.97 8.15
N GLY A 27 -3.57 -10.97 7.87
CA GLY A 27 -4.88 -11.13 8.50
C GLY A 27 -4.79 -11.37 10.01
N ALA A 28 -3.82 -12.18 10.47
CA ALA A 28 -3.59 -12.42 11.88
C ALA A 28 -3.12 -11.15 12.61
N LEU A 29 -2.18 -10.40 12.04
CA LEU A 29 -1.69 -9.13 12.61
C LEU A 29 -2.81 -8.09 12.75
N ASN A 30 -3.73 -8.03 11.80
CA ASN A 30 -4.90 -7.16 11.90
C ASN A 30 -5.82 -7.58 13.06
N LYS A 31 -6.13 -8.88 13.19
CA LYS A 31 -6.95 -9.41 14.29
C LYS A 31 -6.31 -9.20 15.67
N LEU A 32 -4.99 -9.24 15.75
CA LEU A 32 -4.23 -8.99 16.98
C LEU A 32 -4.14 -7.49 17.35
N GLY A 33 -4.72 -6.60 16.55
CA GLY A 33 -4.78 -5.18 16.83
C GLY A 33 -3.51 -4.40 16.50
N LEU A 34 -2.54 -5.00 15.80
CA LEU A 34 -1.30 -4.31 15.41
C LEU A 34 -1.59 -3.06 14.60
N ILE A 35 -2.55 -3.13 13.68
CA ILE A 35 -2.94 -2.00 12.82
C ILE A 35 -3.49 -0.84 13.66
N SER A 36 -4.37 -1.14 14.61
CA SER A 36 -4.93 -0.13 15.53
C SER A 36 -3.87 0.49 16.43
N TRP A 37 -2.92 -0.30 16.89
CA TRP A 37 -1.77 0.16 17.67
C TRP A 37 -0.90 1.10 16.84
N PHE A 38 -0.54 0.70 15.62
CA PHE A 38 0.23 1.53 14.69
C PHE A 38 -0.46 2.87 14.38
N ALA A 39 -1.78 2.84 14.09
CA ALA A 39 -2.56 4.05 13.85
C ALA A 39 -2.56 5.01 15.05
N LYS A 40 -2.63 4.47 16.29
CA LYS A 40 -2.53 5.29 17.51
C LYS A 40 -1.16 5.94 17.67
N ILE A 41 -0.07 5.22 17.39
CA ILE A 41 1.29 5.78 17.47
C ILE A 41 1.45 6.89 16.45
N VAL A 42 1.08 6.65 15.20
CA VAL A 42 1.17 7.66 14.13
C VAL A 42 0.30 8.86 14.45
N GLY A 43 -0.94 8.63 14.90
CA GLY A 43 -1.85 9.71 15.30
C GLY A 43 -1.33 10.53 16.47
N GLY A 44 -0.75 9.89 17.49
CA GLY A 44 -0.13 10.58 18.63
C GLY A 44 1.07 11.46 18.24
N ALA A 45 1.86 11.01 17.27
CA ALA A 45 3.01 11.78 16.75
C ALA A 45 2.58 13.01 15.92
N LEU A 46 1.31 13.08 15.50
CA LEU A 46 0.77 14.16 14.67
C LEU A 46 0.02 15.22 15.47
N VAL A 47 -0.04 15.10 16.78
CA VAL A 47 -0.69 16.11 17.64
C VAL A 47 0.03 17.45 17.51
N GLY A 48 -0.71 18.52 17.18
CA GLY A 48 -0.17 19.87 17.01
C GLY A 48 0.48 20.13 15.62
N VAL A 49 0.51 19.13 14.74
CA VAL A 49 0.98 19.31 13.36
C VAL A 49 -0.18 19.83 12.49
N SER A 50 0.10 20.76 11.57
CA SER A 50 -0.90 21.21 10.62
C SER A 50 -1.46 20.07 9.76
N TRP A 51 -2.74 20.08 9.49
CA TRP A 51 -3.46 18.99 8.81
C TRP A 51 -2.83 18.59 7.46
N TRP A 52 -2.29 19.52 6.69
CA TRP A 52 -1.69 19.23 5.38
C TRP A 52 -0.34 18.49 5.50
N VAL A 53 0.46 18.79 6.54
CA VAL A 53 1.68 18.04 6.86
C VAL A 53 1.33 16.66 7.40
N ALA A 54 0.33 16.60 8.31
CA ALA A 54 -0.16 15.33 8.85
C ALA A 54 -0.67 14.41 7.75
N LEU A 55 -1.47 14.92 6.82
CA LEU A 55 -1.97 14.16 5.67
C LEU A 55 -0.81 13.68 4.78
N GLY A 56 0.17 14.54 4.48
CA GLY A 56 1.34 14.16 3.69
C GLY A 56 2.12 13.01 4.33
N ILE A 57 2.39 13.08 5.63
CA ILE A 57 3.06 12.01 6.39
C ILE A 57 2.24 10.73 6.35
N LEU A 58 0.92 10.83 6.55
CA LEU A 58 0.02 9.67 6.52
C LEU A 58 -0.02 9.00 5.14
N LEU A 59 -0.07 9.77 4.05
CA LEU A 59 -0.05 9.22 2.70
C LEU A 59 1.27 8.49 2.40
N ILE A 60 2.42 9.06 2.84
CA ILE A 60 3.73 8.41 2.72
C ILE A 60 3.78 7.12 3.56
N ALA A 61 3.36 7.19 4.82
CA ALA A 61 3.34 6.02 5.70
C ALA A 61 2.41 4.93 5.17
N TYR A 62 1.23 5.31 4.65
CA TYR A 62 0.28 4.40 4.02
C TYR A 62 0.87 3.72 2.78
N MET A 63 1.52 4.48 1.89
CA MET A 63 2.20 3.96 0.70
C MET A 63 3.23 2.89 1.07
N TYR A 64 4.16 3.23 1.98
CA TYR A 64 5.28 2.36 2.29
C TYR A 64 4.94 1.24 3.30
N SER A 65 3.85 1.35 4.06
CA SER A 65 3.36 0.21 4.84
C SER A 65 2.98 -1.00 3.98
N HIS A 66 2.76 -0.79 2.67
CA HIS A 66 2.46 -1.88 1.75
C HIS A 66 3.61 -2.89 1.56
N TYR A 67 4.85 -2.53 1.91
CA TYR A 67 5.94 -3.52 1.97
C TYR A 67 5.66 -4.70 2.92
N ALA A 68 4.76 -4.51 3.89
CA ALA A 68 4.34 -5.56 4.81
C ALA A 68 3.13 -6.40 4.31
N PHE A 69 2.61 -6.10 3.10
CA PHE A 69 1.40 -6.74 2.58
C PHE A 69 1.65 -7.39 1.20
N ALA A 70 1.20 -8.63 1.05
CA ALA A 70 1.28 -9.37 -0.22
C ALA A 70 0.08 -9.14 -1.15
N SER A 71 -0.81 -8.20 -0.84
CA SER A 71 -2.03 -7.94 -1.61
C SER A 71 -2.53 -6.53 -1.37
N LEU A 72 -2.89 -5.83 -2.44
CA LEU A 72 -3.55 -4.51 -2.37
C LEU A 72 -4.84 -4.57 -1.56
N SER A 73 -5.69 -5.56 -1.82
CA SER A 73 -6.97 -5.71 -1.12
C SER A 73 -6.79 -5.94 0.37
N ALA A 74 -5.83 -6.78 0.76
CA ALA A 74 -5.52 -7.01 2.18
C ALA A 74 -5.02 -5.73 2.86
N HIS A 75 -4.13 -4.98 2.21
CA HIS A 75 -3.63 -3.71 2.74
C HIS A 75 -4.76 -2.68 2.89
N VAL A 76 -5.54 -2.44 1.85
CA VAL A 76 -6.65 -1.48 1.88
C VAL A 76 -7.65 -1.84 2.98
N THR A 77 -8.06 -3.11 3.05
CA THR A 77 -9.02 -3.58 4.06
C THR A 77 -8.48 -3.38 5.49
N ALA A 78 -7.19 -3.60 5.70
CA ALA A 78 -6.59 -3.49 7.03
C ALA A 78 -6.31 -2.03 7.44
N MET A 79 -5.81 -1.20 6.52
CA MET A 79 -5.16 0.07 6.87
C MET A 79 -5.98 1.30 6.50
N TYR A 80 -6.79 1.26 5.44
CA TYR A 80 -7.45 2.46 4.90
C TYR A 80 -8.30 3.19 5.92
N ALA A 81 -9.21 2.48 6.59
CA ALA A 81 -10.12 3.10 7.56
C ALA A 81 -9.37 3.72 8.77
N ALA A 82 -8.31 3.05 9.23
CA ALA A 82 -7.50 3.55 10.35
C ALA A 82 -6.73 4.82 9.96
N PHE A 83 -6.11 4.84 8.79
CA PHE A 83 -5.38 6.02 8.29
C PHE A 83 -6.33 7.19 8.00
N LEU A 84 -7.50 6.91 7.41
CA LEU A 84 -8.52 7.92 7.19
C LEU A 84 -8.99 8.53 8.51
N ALA A 85 -9.28 7.72 9.51
CA ALA A 85 -9.70 8.20 10.82
C ALA A 85 -8.65 9.14 11.47
N VAL A 86 -7.35 8.77 11.38
CA VAL A 86 -6.26 9.62 11.87
C VAL A 86 -6.16 10.93 11.08
N ALA A 87 -6.29 10.89 9.75
CA ALA A 87 -6.27 12.07 8.91
C ALA A 87 -7.40 13.05 9.25
N LEU A 88 -8.63 12.53 9.45
CA LEU A 88 -9.79 13.32 9.87
C LEU A 88 -9.61 13.91 11.27
N ALA A 89 -9.08 13.14 12.20
CA ALA A 89 -8.76 13.62 13.55
C ALA A 89 -7.70 14.72 13.56
N ALA A 90 -6.77 14.72 12.59
CA ALA A 90 -5.79 15.78 12.37
C ALA A 90 -6.39 17.02 11.65
N GLY A 91 -7.68 17.02 11.33
CA GLY A 91 -8.37 18.12 10.68
C GLY A 91 -8.25 18.17 9.16
N ALA A 92 -7.81 17.08 8.52
CA ALA A 92 -7.73 17.02 7.06
C ALA A 92 -9.13 17.08 6.42
N PRO A 93 -9.31 17.81 5.28
CA PRO A 93 -10.58 17.81 4.57
C PRO A 93 -11.00 16.39 4.19
N PRO A 94 -12.24 15.94 4.51
CA PRO A 94 -12.65 14.56 4.38
C PRO A 94 -12.51 13.99 2.97
N PHE A 95 -12.91 14.78 1.97
CA PHE A 95 -12.81 14.37 0.57
C PHE A 95 -11.35 14.18 0.15
N LEU A 96 -10.47 15.13 0.47
CA LEU A 96 -9.05 15.09 0.13
C LEU A 96 -8.35 13.90 0.79
N ALA A 97 -8.63 13.65 2.07
CA ALA A 97 -8.06 12.52 2.81
C ALA A 97 -8.51 11.18 2.21
N ALA A 98 -9.81 11.02 1.95
CA ALA A 98 -10.36 9.80 1.38
C ALA A 98 -9.83 9.54 -0.04
N MET A 99 -9.87 10.56 -0.92
CA MET A 99 -9.37 10.44 -2.29
C MET A 99 -7.86 10.23 -2.33
N GLY A 100 -7.09 10.93 -1.48
CA GLY A 100 -5.65 10.76 -1.39
C GLY A 100 -5.26 9.32 -1.04
N LEU A 101 -5.86 8.75 0.01
CA LEU A 101 -5.65 7.35 0.38
C LEU A 101 -6.13 6.38 -0.71
N GLY A 102 -7.27 6.68 -1.37
CA GLY A 102 -7.80 5.87 -2.47
C GLY A 102 -6.85 5.83 -3.68
N VAL A 103 -6.31 6.98 -4.08
CA VAL A 103 -5.33 7.08 -5.18
C VAL A 103 -4.05 6.32 -4.81
N ILE A 104 -3.51 6.53 -3.61
CA ILE A 104 -2.31 5.82 -3.14
C ILE A 104 -2.53 4.31 -3.14
N SER A 105 -3.74 3.84 -2.77
CA SER A 105 -4.09 2.42 -2.81
C SER A 105 -3.88 1.77 -4.19
N GLY A 106 -4.10 2.53 -5.26
CA GLY A 106 -3.84 2.07 -6.63
C GLY A 106 -2.37 2.15 -7.05
N LEU A 107 -1.59 3.07 -6.46
CA LEU A 107 -0.22 3.36 -6.88
C LEU A 107 0.84 2.43 -6.26
N MET A 108 0.53 1.79 -5.15
CA MET A 108 1.50 0.97 -4.40
C MET A 108 1.72 -0.44 -4.99
N GLY A 109 0.96 -0.83 -6.01
CA GLY A 109 1.01 -2.19 -6.55
C GLY A 109 2.30 -2.61 -7.24
N GLY A 110 3.21 -1.68 -7.53
CA GLY A 110 4.49 -1.95 -8.18
C GLY A 110 5.72 -1.97 -7.27
N ILE A 111 5.58 -1.66 -5.97
CA ILE A 111 6.74 -1.46 -5.09
C ILE A 111 7.49 -2.74 -4.73
N THR A 112 6.82 -3.89 -4.70
CA THR A 112 7.44 -5.19 -4.47
C THR A 112 6.99 -6.22 -5.50
N HIS A 113 7.75 -7.32 -5.61
CA HIS A 113 7.41 -8.44 -6.48
C HIS A 113 6.21 -9.28 -5.97
N TYR A 114 5.64 -8.92 -4.83
CA TYR A 114 4.46 -9.55 -4.23
C TYR A 114 3.33 -8.54 -3.93
N ALA A 115 3.47 -7.28 -4.35
CA ALA A 115 2.52 -6.22 -4.03
C ALA A 115 1.10 -6.45 -4.58
N THR A 116 0.98 -7.17 -5.69
CA THR A 116 -0.30 -7.51 -6.35
C THR A 116 -0.36 -8.97 -6.74
N GLY A 117 -1.55 -9.48 -7.06
CA GLY A 117 -1.72 -10.86 -7.54
C GLY A 117 -0.86 -11.20 -8.77
N PRO A 118 -0.80 -10.36 -9.82
CA PRO A 118 0.04 -10.62 -11.00
C PRO A 118 1.55 -10.50 -10.76
N ALA A 119 1.99 -9.67 -9.80
CA ALA A 119 3.40 -9.36 -9.61
C ALA A 119 4.29 -10.60 -9.38
N PRO A 120 3.89 -11.58 -8.53
CA PRO A 120 4.68 -12.80 -8.36
C PRO A 120 4.82 -13.63 -9.62
N ILE A 121 3.79 -13.62 -10.48
CA ILE A 121 3.79 -14.37 -11.76
C ILE A 121 4.83 -13.76 -12.70
N TYR A 122 4.84 -12.44 -12.85
CA TYR A 122 5.83 -11.75 -13.68
C TYR A 122 7.25 -11.89 -13.12
N PHE A 123 7.39 -11.81 -11.79
CA PHE A 123 8.68 -11.99 -11.14
C PHE A 123 9.20 -13.44 -11.30
N GLY A 124 8.32 -14.43 -11.19
CA GLY A 124 8.64 -15.85 -11.38
C GLY A 124 9.15 -16.21 -12.78
N ALA A 125 8.87 -15.37 -13.78
CA ALA A 125 9.44 -15.51 -15.12
C ALA A 125 10.98 -15.28 -15.17
N GLY A 126 11.58 -14.75 -14.10
CA GLY A 126 13.04 -14.69 -13.93
C GLY A 126 13.77 -13.63 -14.74
N TYR A 127 13.06 -12.68 -15.38
CA TYR A 127 13.70 -11.67 -16.24
C TYR A 127 14.54 -10.65 -15.47
N ILE A 128 14.19 -10.36 -14.22
CA ILE A 128 14.87 -9.34 -13.40
C ILE A 128 15.11 -9.83 -11.97
N PRO A 129 16.25 -9.49 -11.34
CA PRO A 129 16.50 -9.82 -9.94
C PRO A 129 15.65 -8.97 -8.99
N GLN A 130 15.36 -9.50 -7.80
CA GLN A 130 14.54 -8.85 -6.76
C GLN A 130 15.00 -7.44 -6.41
N GLY A 131 16.31 -7.25 -6.24
CA GLY A 131 16.86 -5.93 -5.91
C GLY A 131 16.58 -4.87 -6.98
N THR A 132 16.60 -5.26 -8.26
CA THR A 132 16.25 -4.37 -9.37
C THR A 132 14.76 -4.03 -9.34
N TRP A 133 13.88 -5.02 -9.11
CA TRP A 133 12.44 -4.77 -8.97
C TRP A 133 12.14 -3.76 -7.87
N TRP A 134 12.70 -3.98 -6.69
CA TRP A 134 12.46 -3.11 -5.53
C TRP A 134 13.01 -1.70 -5.74
N LYS A 135 14.21 -1.57 -6.34
CA LYS A 135 14.81 -0.27 -6.68
C LYS A 135 13.93 0.51 -7.66
N LEU A 136 13.49 -0.11 -8.74
CA LEU A 136 12.62 0.52 -9.73
C LEU A 136 11.25 0.84 -9.14
N GLY A 137 10.67 -0.07 -8.38
CA GLY A 137 9.41 0.14 -7.66
C GLY A 137 9.47 1.32 -6.69
N PHE A 138 10.57 1.47 -5.95
CA PHE A 138 10.79 2.63 -5.08
C PHE A 138 10.90 3.93 -5.87
N ILE A 139 11.70 3.98 -6.95
CA ILE A 139 11.84 5.17 -7.79
C ILE A 139 10.48 5.58 -8.38
N MET A 140 9.73 4.62 -8.91
CA MET A 140 8.40 4.87 -9.45
C MET A 140 7.40 5.33 -8.37
N SER A 141 7.48 4.77 -7.17
CA SER A 141 6.63 5.21 -6.05
C SER A 141 6.87 6.67 -5.68
N VAL A 142 8.12 7.10 -5.60
CA VAL A 142 8.49 8.50 -5.34
C VAL A 142 7.96 9.41 -6.45
N SER A 143 8.16 9.04 -7.71
CA SER A 143 7.66 9.80 -8.86
C SER A 143 6.14 9.92 -8.83
N ASN A 144 5.43 8.83 -8.56
CA ASN A 144 3.99 8.80 -8.45
C ASN A 144 3.49 9.69 -7.30
N MET A 145 4.15 9.63 -6.14
CA MET A 145 3.80 10.47 -5.00
C MET A 145 3.95 11.97 -5.34
N ILE A 146 5.03 12.37 -5.98
CA ILE A 146 5.24 13.76 -6.42
C ILE A 146 4.14 14.20 -7.38
N ILE A 147 3.81 13.37 -8.37
CA ILE A 147 2.79 13.70 -9.37
C ILE A 147 1.39 13.75 -8.74
N PHE A 148 0.97 12.72 -8.04
CA PHE A 148 -0.40 12.60 -7.57
C PHE A 148 -0.69 13.42 -6.32
N ILE A 149 0.24 13.56 -5.40
CA ILE A 149 0.06 14.43 -4.22
C ILE A 149 0.35 15.88 -4.61
N GLY A 150 1.43 16.14 -5.34
CA GLY A 150 1.82 17.49 -5.74
C GLY A 150 0.87 18.08 -6.79
N LEU A 151 0.93 17.59 -8.03
CA LEU A 151 0.11 18.10 -9.13
C LEU A 151 -1.37 17.76 -8.94
N GLY A 152 -1.69 16.55 -8.50
CA GLY A 152 -3.05 16.12 -8.21
C GLY A 152 -3.69 16.94 -7.09
N GLY A 153 -2.96 17.20 -6.02
CA GLY A 153 -3.40 18.07 -4.92
C GLY A 153 -3.70 19.49 -5.37
N LEU A 154 -2.84 20.07 -6.21
CA LEU A 154 -3.08 21.39 -6.83
C LEU A 154 -4.33 21.38 -7.71
N TRP A 155 -4.50 20.34 -8.53
CA TRP A 155 -5.68 20.18 -9.37
C TRP A 155 -6.97 20.11 -8.55
N TRP A 156 -6.98 19.34 -7.47
CA TRP A 156 -8.13 19.26 -6.57
C TRP A 156 -8.43 20.60 -5.89
N LYS A 157 -7.40 21.40 -5.60
CA LYS A 157 -7.59 22.77 -5.10
C LYS A 157 -8.26 23.67 -6.12
N ILE A 158 -7.84 23.60 -7.38
CA ILE A 158 -8.47 24.35 -8.49
C ILE A 158 -9.95 23.98 -8.67
N LEU A 159 -10.26 22.70 -8.46
CA LEU A 159 -11.65 22.19 -8.50
C LEU A 159 -12.47 22.56 -7.25
N GLY A 160 -11.90 23.22 -6.25
CA GLY A 160 -12.60 23.60 -5.02
C GLY A 160 -12.93 22.44 -4.08
N LEU A 161 -12.16 21.34 -4.15
CA LEU A 161 -12.40 20.14 -3.33
C LEU A 161 -11.77 20.24 -1.94
N TRP A 162 -10.96 21.27 -1.69
CA TRP A 162 -10.35 21.62 -0.40
C TRP A 162 -9.82 23.04 -0.38
#